data_161d8503f57ecd5c04b905e47b4de726
#
_entry.id   161d8503f57ecd5c04b905e47b4de726
#
_cell.length_a   1.000
_cell.length_b   1.000
_cell.length_c   1.000
_cell.angle_alpha   90.00
_cell.angle_beta   90.00
_cell.angle_gamma   90.00
#
_symmetry.space_group_name_H-M   'P 1'
#
loop_
_entity.id
_entity.type
_entity.pdbx_description
1 polymer ?
#
loop_
_entity_poly.entity_id
_entity_poly.type
_entity_poly.pdbx_seq_one_letter_code
_entity_poly.pdbx_strand_id
1 'polypeptide(L)' 'MGRFEGKYTRTRGLKRTYDYDLSVLKTADGFSWEAKVTYAGELKGSPSGIVSVPLEAAERAARASVERAIEKLEAVQE' A
#
# COMPACT_ATOMS: atom_id res chain seq x y z
N MET A 1 0.52 -13.58 -6.40
CA MET A 1 1.81 -13.98 -5.86
C MET A 1 1.83 -14.07 -4.36
N GLY A 2 1.41 -13.10 -3.65
CA GLY A 2 1.42 -13.19 -2.22
C GLY A 2 0.69 -12.05 -1.53
N ARG A 3 0.48 -12.24 -0.25
CA ARG A 3 -0.10 -11.23 0.61
C ARG A 3 0.92 -10.83 1.65
N PHE A 4 1.02 -9.54 1.88
CA PHE A 4 1.97 -8.97 2.84
C PHE A 4 1.23 -8.02 3.75
N GLU A 5 1.63 -7.99 5.00
CA GLU A 5 1.06 -7.06 5.97
C GLU A 5 2.17 -6.12 6.41
N GLY A 6 1.79 -4.90 6.73
CA GLY A 6 2.76 -3.93 7.18
C GLY A 6 2.10 -2.73 7.82
N LYS A 7 2.94 -1.80 8.23
CA LYS A 7 2.51 -0.56 8.85
C LYS A 7 3.30 0.58 8.25
N TYR A 8 2.67 1.73 8.15
CA TYR A 8 3.34 2.93 7.67
C TYR A 8 2.89 4.13 8.50
N THR A 9 3.84 4.89 8.97
CA THR A 9 3.57 6.12 9.71
C THR A 9 3.66 7.29 8.75
N ARG A 10 2.57 8.04 8.62
CA ARG A 10 2.56 9.22 7.77
C ARG A 10 3.54 10.27 8.30
N THR A 11 4.16 10.97 7.39
CA THR A 11 5.05 12.08 7.74
C THR A 11 4.28 13.39 7.85
N ARG A 12 3.01 13.40 7.43
CA ARG A 12 2.15 14.58 7.40
C ARG A 12 1.08 14.50 8.49
N GLY A 13 0.54 15.65 8.82
CA GLY A 13 -0.55 15.75 9.76
C GLY A 13 -0.18 15.25 11.15
N LEU A 14 -1.01 14.41 11.73
CA LEU A 14 -0.80 13.91 13.10
C LEU A 14 0.19 12.75 13.15
N LYS A 15 0.80 12.40 12.02
CA LYS A 15 1.81 11.33 11.95
C LYS A 15 1.30 10.01 12.50
N ARG A 16 0.07 9.65 12.12
CA ARG A 16 -0.54 8.40 12.57
C ARG A 16 0.05 7.22 11.82
N THR A 17 0.07 6.07 12.48
CA THR A 17 0.51 4.81 11.88
C THR A 17 -0.70 4.04 11.39
N TYR A 18 -0.67 3.70 10.10
CA TYR A 18 -1.75 2.93 9.46
C TYR A 18 -1.27 1.52 9.18
N ASP A 19 -2.19 0.57 9.32
CA ASP A 19 -1.93 -0.81 8.91
C ASP A 19 -2.35 -0.99 7.46
N TYR A 20 -1.64 -1.83 6.72
CA TYR A 20 -2.04 -2.16 5.37
C TYR A 20 -1.91 -3.66 5.13
N ASP A 21 -2.80 -4.17 4.28
CA ASP A 21 -2.83 -5.55 3.84
C ASP A 21 -2.64 -5.51 2.33
N LEU A 22 -1.49 -5.95 1.86
CA LEU A 22 -1.07 -5.83 0.47
C LEU A 22 -1.16 -7.18 -0.24
N SER A 23 -1.79 -7.19 -1.40
CA SER A 23 -1.82 -8.36 -2.27
C SER A 23 -1.12 -8.02 -3.58
N VAL A 24 -0.27 -8.92 -4.05
CA VAL A 24 0.50 -8.74 -5.28
C VAL A 24 0.24 -9.92 -6.22
N LEU A 25 -0.12 -9.62 -7.46
CA LEU A 25 -0.38 -10.62 -8.48
C LEU A 25 0.46 -10.34 -9.72
N LYS A 26 1.00 -11.40 -10.33
CA LYS A 26 1.74 -11.26 -11.57
C LYS A 26 0.77 -11.04 -12.74
N THR A 27 1.08 -10.09 -13.61
CA THR A 27 0.32 -9.80 -14.82
C THR A 27 1.24 -9.90 -16.04
N ALA A 28 0.67 -9.76 -17.24
CA ALA A 28 1.46 -9.78 -18.46
C ALA A 28 2.48 -8.65 -18.53
N ASP A 29 2.15 -7.50 -17.93
CA ASP A 29 2.97 -6.28 -18.02
C ASP A 29 3.78 -6.00 -16.77
N GLY A 30 3.75 -6.90 -15.79
CA GLY A 30 4.45 -6.67 -14.53
C GLY A 30 3.71 -7.29 -13.37
N PHE A 31 3.48 -6.51 -12.33
CA PHE A 31 2.75 -6.97 -11.15
C PHE A 31 1.67 -5.96 -10.79
N SER A 32 0.46 -6.47 -10.59
CA SER A 32 -0.61 -5.63 -10.04
C SER A 32 -0.61 -5.78 -8.52
N TRP A 33 -0.92 -4.69 -7.83
CA TRP A 33 -1.00 -4.72 -6.38
C TRP A 33 -2.28 -4.03 -5.92
N GLU A 34 -2.76 -4.47 -4.77
CA GLU A 34 -3.93 -3.91 -4.15
C GLU A 34 -3.71 -3.94 -2.65
N ALA A 35 -4.08 -2.89 -1.97
CA ALA A 35 -3.91 -2.81 -0.53
C ALA A 35 -5.16 -2.31 0.14
N LYS A 36 -5.38 -2.76 1.36
CA LYS A 36 -6.42 -2.24 2.23
C LYS A 36 -5.74 -1.55 3.39
N VAL A 37 -6.00 -0.27 3.54
CA VAL A 37 -5.38 0.56 4.57
C VAL A 37 -6.41 0.78 5.68
N THR A 38 -6.02 0.44 6.91
CA THR A 38 -6.90 0.58 8.05
C THR A 38 -6.22 1.37 9.17
N TYR A 39 -7.03 2.02 9.99
CA TYR A 39 -6.57 2.70 11.18
C TYR A 39 -7.61 2.49 12.28
N ALA A 40 -7.15 1.98 13.42
CA ALA A 40 -8.04 1.68 14.56
C ALA A 40 -9.20 0.75 14.17
N GLY A 41 -8.94 -0.19 13.25
CA GLY A 41 -9.95 -1.15 12.80
C GLY A 41 -10.87 -0.61 11.72
N GLU A 42 -10.70 0.63 11.28
CA GLU A 42 -11.55 1.25 10.28
C GLU A 42 -10.83 1.36 8.94
N LEU A 43 -11.48 0.94 7.86
CA LEU A 43 -10.89 1.02 6.51
C LEU A 43 -10.78 2.48 6.08
N LYS A 44 -9.58 2.91 5.74
CA LYS A 44 -9.32 4.29 5.33
C LYS A 44 -9.13 4.43 3.81
N GLY A 45 -8.83 3.35 3.12
CA GLY A 45 -8.68 3.38 1.69
C GLY A 45 -8.27 2.03 1.13
N SER A 46 -8.35 1.90 -0.20
CA SER A 46 -7.99 0.66 -0.90
C SER A 46 -7.20 1.01 -2.15
N PRO A 47 -5.96 1.52 -1.99
CA PRO A 47 -5.17 1.87 -3.15
C PRO A 47 -4.77 0.64 -3.96
N SER A 48 -4.58 0.84 -5.26
CA SER A 48 -4.14 -0.23 -6.15
C SER A 48 -3.31 0.37 -7.28
N GLY A 49 -2.57 -0.49 -7.98
CA GLY A 49 -1.77 -0.03 -9.10
C GLY A 49 -1.01 -1.18 -9.72
N ILE A 50 -0.09 -0.82 -10.63
CA ILE A 50 0.74 -1.78 -11.34
C ILE A 50 2.18 -1.31 -11.25
N VAL A 51 3.10 -2.25 -11.03
CA VAL A 51 4.54 -1.97 -11.05
C VAL A 51 5.20 -2.86 -12.09
N SER A 52 6.15 -2.30 -12.86
CA SER A 52 6.88 -3.02 -13.88
C SER A 52 8.30 -3.23 -13.40
N VAL A 53 8.51 -4.28 -12.60
CA VAL A 53 9.80 -4.59 -11.98
C VAL A 53 10.02 -6.10 -12.02
N PRO A 54 11.28 -6.56 -11.84
CA PRO A 54 11.54 -8.00 -11.72
C PRO A 54 10.86 -8.60 -10.48
N LEU A 55 10.69 -9.91 -10.49
CA LEU A 55 10.04 -10.63 -9.39
C LEU A 55 10.69 -10.32 -8.04
N GLU A 56 12.02 -10.28 -7.99
CA GLU A 56 12.75 -10.04 -6.74
C GLU A 56 12.53 -8.64 -6.17
N ALA A 57 12.05 -7.69 -6.99
CA ALA A 57 11.79 -6.33 -6.55
C ALA A 57 10.28 -6.04 -6.39
N ALA A 58 9.41 -7.01 -6.72
CA ALA A 58 7.97 -6.78 -6.77
C ALA A 58 7.40 -6.37 -5.41
N GLU A 59 7.77 -7.06 -4.34
CA GLU A 59 7.28 -6.73 -3.01
C GLU A 59 7.71 -5.33 -2.59
N ARG A 60 9.00 -5.01 -2.78
CA ARG A 60 9.54 -3.72 -2.39
C ARG A 60 8.86 -2.59 -3.16
N ALA A 61 8.69 -2.76 -4.46
CA ALA A 61 8.06 -1.74 -5.30
C ALA A 61 6.59 -1.54 -4.91
N ALA A 62 5.88 -2.63 -4.64
CA ALA A 62 4.48 -2.55 -4.22
C ALA A 62 4.36 -1.87 -2.85
N ARG A 63 5.21 -2.22 -1.89
CA ARG A 63 5.21 -1.57 -0.57
C ARG A 63 5.48 -0.08 -0.68
N ALA A 64 6.46 0.32 -1.50
CA ALA A 64 6.75 1.73 -1.71
C ALA A 64 5.55 2.47 -2.31
N SER A 65 4.84 1.82 -3.22
CA SER A 65 3.64 2.39 -3.83
C SER A 65 2.51 2.57 -2.81
N VAL A 66 2.32 1.57 -1.94
CA VAL A 66 1.32 1.64 -0.87
C VAL A 66 1.65 2.77 0.10
N GLU A 67 2.92 2.89 0.48
CA GLU A 67 3.34 3.94 1.41
C GLU A 67 3.09 5.32 0.84
N ARG A 68 3.37 5.51 -0.45
CA ARG A 68 3.06 6.79 -1.10
C ARG A 68 1.55 7.04 -1.15
N ALA A 69 0.77 5.99 -1.38
CA ALA A 69 -0.68 6.11 -1.41
C ALA A 69 -1.22 6.51 -0.03
N ILE A 70 -0.67 5.93 1.04
CA ILE A 70 -1.08 6.27 2.41
C ILE A 70 -0.79 7.74 2.70
N GLU A 71 0.36 8.26 2.25
CA GLU A 71 0.69 9.67 2.42
C GLU A 71 -0.31 10.59 1.75
N LYS A 72 -0.93 10.13 0.66
CA LYS A 72 -1.84 10.94 -0.16
C LYS A 72 -3.31 10.67 0.12
N LEU A 73 -3.64 9.86 1.14
CA LEU A 73 -5.03 9.53 1.43
C LEU A 73 -5.80 10.78 1.85
N GLU A 74 -6.79 11.14 1.04
CA GLU A 74 -7.64 12.30 1.31
C GLU A 74 -8.74 12.01 2.33
N ALA A 75 -9.12 10.74 2.47
CA ALA A 75 -10.15 10.34 3.42
C ALA A 75 -9.68 10.46 4.86
N VAL A 76 -8.40 10.70 5.08
CA VAL A 76 -7.81 10.85 6.40
C VAL A 76 -7.71 12.33 6.71
N GLN A 77 -8.50 12.78 7.66
CA GLN A 77 -8.49 14.18 8.08
C GLN A 77 -7.50 14.32 9.25
N GLU A 78 -6.41 14.95 8.97
CA GLU A 78 -5.37 15.22 9.95
C GLU A 78 -4.95 16.68 9.91
#